data_2e1763bcbbd31fb2df2d66697a09b92a
#
_entry.id   2e1763bcbbd31fb2df2d66697a09b92a
#
_cell.length_a   1.000
_cell.length_b   1.000
_cell.length_c   1.000
_cell.angle_alpha   90.00
_cell.angle_beta   90.00
_cell.angle_gamma   90.00
#
_symmetry.space_group_name_H-M   'P 1'
#
loop_
_entity.id
_entity.type
_entity.pdbx_description
1 polymer ?
#
loop_
_entity_poly.entity_id
_entity_poly.type
_entity_poly.pdbx_seq_one_letter_code
_entity_poly.pdbx_strand_id
1 'polypeptide(L)'
;YPDDPFDRIWESDSVKKANYLVDVAAGTRKISTNKSIDVNSDEMPPMKVMQTAVVGTNGSLTYRLNLDGFPGFAWAVTYFAEIEDLAENESRKFRLVLPGHSDISKAVVNIEENAPGKYRLYEPGYTNLSLPFVLSFRFGKTSDSSRGPLLNAMEINEYLEKNDGSPD
;
A
#
# COMPACT_ATOMS: atom_id res chain seq x y z
N TYR A 1 12.05 -13.36 2.42
CA TYR A 1 11.67 -13.24 3.82
C TYR A 1 11.32 -14.65 4.34
N PRO A 2 11.88 -15.14 5.44
CA PRO A 2 11.81 -16.57 5.80
C PRO A 2 10.38 -17.09 6.04
N ASP A 3 9.46 -16.23 6.41
CA ASP A 3 8.06 -16.59 6.69
C ASP A 3 7.10 -16.28 5.52
N ASP A 4 7.63 -15.92 4.36
CA ASP A 4 6.82 -15.60 3.19
C ASP A 4 6.67 -16.85 2.30
N PRO A 5 5.43 -17.36 2.09
CA PRO A 5 5.21 -18.55 1.27
C PRO A 5 5.56 -18.34 -0.21
N PHE A 6 5.66 -17.10 -0.67
CA PHE A 6 6.07 -16.75 -2.04
C PHE A 6 7.52 -16.28 -2.14
N ASP A 7 8.28 -16.39 -1.05
CA ASP A 7 9.71 -16.03 -0.99
C ASP A 7 10.02 -14.60 -1.45
N ARG A 8 9.11 -13.66 -1.18
CA ARG A 8 9.27 -12.25 -1.53
C ARG A 8 10.26 -11.57 -0.61
N ILE A 9 10.95 -10.55 -1.14
CA ILE A 9 11.81 -9.67 -0.37
C ILE A 9 11.00 -8.47 0.08
N TRP A 10 10.85 -8.30 1.38
CA TRP A 10 10.18 -7.14 1.98
C TRP A 10 11.19 -6.14 2.50
N GLU A 11 11.09 -4.91 2.05
CA GLU A 11 11.99 -3.83 2.41
C GLU A 11 11.27 -2.74 3.18
N SER A 12 11.95 -2.20 4.19
CA SER A 12 11.45 -1.03 4.91
C SER A 12 11.51 0.21 4.03
N ASP A 13 10.51 1.07 4.12
CA ASP A 13 10.48 2.39 3.50
C ASP A 13 11.59 3.33 4.01
N SER A 14 12.22 3.00 5.14
CA SER A 14 13.39 3.71 5.65
C SER A 14 14.69 3.36 4.90
N VAL A 15 14.71 2.29 4.14
CA VAL A 15 15.86 1.93 3.31
C VAL A 15 15.79 2.71 2.00
N LYS A 16 16.52 3.79 1.92
CA LYS A 16 16.64 4.57 0.68
C LYS A 16 17.51 3.80 -0.30
N LYS A 17 16.87 3.10 -1.22
CA LYS A 17 17.52 2.64 -2.44
C LYS A 17 17.35 3.68 -3.53
N ALA A 18 18.39 3.90 -4.33
CA ALA A 18 18.45 4.95 -5.34
C ALA A 18 17.29 4.92 -6.36
N ASN A 19 16.64 3.76 -6.54
CA ASN A 19 15.72 3.52 -7.64
C ASN A 19 14.27 3.26 -7.22
N TYR A 20 13.94 3.20 -5.92
CA TYR A 20 12.60 2.82 -5.50
C TYR A 20 11.89 3.94 -4.74
N LEU A 21 12.15 4.07 -3.46
CA LEU A 21 11.51 5.09 -2.66
C LEU A 21 12.35 6.36 -2.66
N VAL A 22 11.87 7.39 -3.35
CA VAL A 22 12.58 8.67 -3.45
C VAL A 22 12.19 9.61 -2.32
N ASP A 23 10.91 9.60 -1.94
CA ASP A 23 10.42 10.55 -0.95
C ASP A 23 9.18 9.98 -0.23
N VAL A 24 9.14 10.23 1.08
CA VAL A 24 7.94 10.06 1.91
C VAL A 24 7.62 11.45 2.46
N ALA A 25 6.40 11.91 2.23
CA ALA A 25 6.00 13.25 2.64
C ALA A 25 6.21 13.47 4.14
N ALA A 26 6.55 14.69 4.52
CA ALA A 26 6.60 15.11 5.90
C ALA A 26 5.23 14.92 6.57
N GLY A 27 5.21 14.68 7.88
CA GLY A 27 3.97 14.43 8.62
C GLY A 27 3.56 12.96 8.64
N THR A 28 4.53 12.06 8.66
CA THR A 28 4.31 10.63 8.87
C THR A 28 4.78 10.17 10.24
N ARG A 29 4.13 9.14 10.75
CA ARG A 29 4.49 8.47 11.99
C ARG A 29 4.52 6.96 11.76
N LYS A 30 5.59 6.32 12.19
CA LYS A 30 5.69 4.85 12.16
C LYS A 30 5.08 4.28 13.44
N ILE A 31 4.29 3.24 13.26
CA ILE A 31 3.66 2.51 14.36
C ILE A 31 3.96 1.01 14.23
N SER A 32 3.89 0.32 15.32
CA SER A 32 4.08 -1.13 15.39
C SER A 32 3.25 -1.75 16.49
N THR A 33 3.01 -3.03 16.36
CA THR A 33 2.35 -3.85 17.38
C THR A 33 3.05 -5.19 17.51
N ASN A 34 2.95 -5.82 18.67
CA ASN A 34 3.36 -7.21 18.89
C ASN A 34 2.17 -8.17 18.89
N LYS A 35 0.95 -7.66 18.68
CA LYS A 35 -0.24 -8.47 18.58
C LYS A 35 -0.23 -9.29 17.29
N SER A 36 -0.86 -10.46 17.34
CA SER A 36 -1.04 -11.30 16.16
C SER A 36 -1.96 -10.62 15.15
N ILE A 37 -1.59 -10.68 13.88
CA ILE A 37 -2.38 -10.19 12.76
C ILE A 37 -2.91 -11.40 11.98
N ASP A 38 -4.20 -11.41 11.70
CA ASP A 38 -4.78 -12.40 10.79
C ASP A 38 -4.42 -12.02 9.34
N VAL A 39 -3.49 -12.78 8.78
CA VAL A 39 -2.98 -12.59 7.41
C VAL A 39 -3.48 -13.66 6.44
N ASN A 40 -4.56 -14.34 6.78
CA ASN A 40 -5.15 -15.38 5.94
C ASN A 40 -5.80 -14.77 4.70
N SER A 41 -5.11 -14.86 3.58
CA SER A 41 -5.50 -14.28 2.30
C SER A 41 -4.79 -14.98 1.15
N ASP A 42 -5.12 -14.63 -0.08
CA ASP A 42 -4.47 -15.17 -1.27
C ASP A 42 -2.99 -14.75 -1.36
N GLU A 43 -2.68 -13.52 -0.95
CA GLU A 43 -1.32 -12.99 -1.02
C GLU A 43 -0.46 -13.32 0.20
N MET A 44 -1.06 -13.69 1.30
CA MET A 44 -0.41 -14.13 2.55
C MET A 44 0.88 -13.37 2.90
N PRO A 45 0.84 -12.05 3.12
CA PRO A 45 2.04 -11.33 3.53
C PRO A 45 2.52 -11.82 4.90
N PRO A 46 3.84 -11.78 5.20
CA PRO A 46 4.34 -12.17 6.50
C PRO A 46 3.71 -11.34 7.63
N MET A 47 3.35 -12.00 8.74
CA MET A 47 2.75 -11.32 9.88
C MET A 47 3.62 -10.17 10.40
N LYS A 48 4.92 -10.33 10.44
CA LYS A 48 5.86 -9.29 10.90
C LYS A 48 5.82 -8.03 10.04
N VAL A 49 5.60 -8.18 8.74
CA VAL A 49 5.41 -7.04 7.83
C VAL A 49 4.15 -6.29 8.21
N MET A 50 3.06 -7.00 8.47
CA MET A 50 1.77 -6.42 8.82
C MET A 50 1.72 -5.85 10.25
N GLN A 51 2.67 -6.20 11.11
CA GLN A 51 2.79 -5.64 12.46
C GLN A 51 3.40 -4.24 12.50
N THR A 52 3.74 -3.68 11.36
CA THR A 52 4.25 -2.32 11.20
C THR A 52 3.39 -1.54 10.21
N ALA A 53 3.30 -0.23 10.40
CA ALA A 53 2.58 0.64 9.50
C ALA A 53 3.12 2.07 9.56
N VAL A 54 2.80 2.84 8.53
CA VAL A 54 3.01 4.28 8.48
C VAL A 54 1.66 4.99 8.50
N VAL A 55 1.54 6.03 9.29
CA VAL A 55 0.33 6.85 9.40
C VAL A 55 0.62 8.26 8.91
N GLY A 56 -0.25 8.80 8.09
CA GLY A 56 -0.22 10.21 7.67
C GLY A 56 -0.84 11.11 8.74
N THR A 57 -0.01 11.84 9.48
CA THR A 57 -0.45 12.65 10.62
C THR A 57 -1.18 13.93 10.21
N ASN A 58 -0.94 14.43 8.99
CA ASN A 58 -1.58 15.63 8.44
C ASN A 58 -2.75 15.31 7.49
N GLY A 59 -3.34 14.13 7.61
CA GLY A 59 -4.45 13.69 6.78
C GLY A 59 -4.05 13.15 5.41
N SER A 60 -2.78 13.09 5.08
CA SER A 60 -2.26 12.50 3.85
C SER A 60 -1.06 11.62 4.11
N LEU A 61 -0.87 10.66 3.23
CA LEU A 61 0.30 9.80 3.14
C LEU A 61 0.72 9.74 1.67
N THR A 62 1.84 10.37 1.34
CA THR A 62 2.30 10.51 -0.05
C THR A 62 3.58 9.75 -0.28
N TYR A 63 3.62 8.99 -1.36
CA TYR A 63 4.79 8.28 -1.83
C TYR A 63 5.19 8.73 -3.22
N ARG A 64 6.49 8.76 -3.44
CA ARG A 64 7.09 8.98 -4.73
C ARG A 64 8.12 7.91 -4.98
N LEU A 65 7.90 7.12 -6.03
CA LEU A 65 8.77 6.03 -6.42
C LEU A 65 9.46 6.35 -7.74
N ASN A 66 10.77 6.22 -7.79
CA ASN A 66 11.51 6.25 -9.04
C ASN A 66 11.57 4.81 -9.59
N LEU A 67 10.76 4.55 -10.60
CA LEU A 67 10.70 3.27 -11.28
C LEU A 67 11.68 3.33 -12.45
N ASP A 68 12.89 2.86 -12.23
CA ASP A 68 14.02 2.92 -13.17
C ASP A 68 13.83 1.90 -14.30
N GLY A 69 12.69 1.97 -14.96
CA GLY A 69 12.30 1.02 -15.99
C GLY A 69 11.57 1.71 -17.14
N PHE A 70 11.20 0.90 -18.13
CA PHE A 70 10.37 1.38 -19.23
C PHE A 70 8.96 1.70 -18.72
N PRO A 71 8.33 2.77 -19.27
CA PRO A 71 6.91 2.97 -19.06
C PRO A 71 6.16 1.71 -19.49
N GLY A 72 5.31 1.21 -18.63
CA GLY A 72 4.62 -0.06 -18.87
C GLY A 72 3.35 -0.17 -18.04
N PHE A 73 2.80 -1.36 -18.03
CA PHE A 73 1.65 -1.69 -17.21
C PHE A 73 2.08 -2.50 -16.00
N ALA A 74 1.35 -2.31 -14.91
CA ALA A 74 1.59 -3.02 -13.67
C ALA A 74 0.29 -3.43 -13.00
N TRP A 75 0.41 -4.32 -12.05
CA TRP A 75 -0.59 -4.53 -11.01
C TRP A 75 0.05 -4.25 -9.65
N ALA A 76 -0.75 -3.78 -8.74
CA ALA A 76 -0.31 -3.45 -7.39
C ALA A 76 -1.25 -4.04 -6.36
N VAL A 77 -0.72 -4.40 -5.22
CA VAL A 77 -1.49 -4.80 -4.04
C VAL A 77 -1.07 -3.90 -2.89
N THR A 78 -2.05 -3.32 -2.23
CA THR A 78 -1.84 -2.60 -0.98
C THR A 78 -2.31 -3.46 0.18
N TYR A 79 -1.58 -3.43 1.28
CA TYR A 79 -1.82 -4.25 2.45
C TYR A 79 -2.10 -3.37 3.64
N PHE A 80 -3.27 -3.54 4.22
CA PHE A 80 -3.73 -2.76 5.36
C PHE A 80 -4.15 -3.68 6.50
N ALA A 81 -3.80 -3.32 7.71
CA ALA A 81 -4.39 -3.84 8.94
C ALA A 81 -4.48 -2.72 9.96
N GLU A 82 -5.64 -2.56 10.60
CA GLU A 82 -5.77 -1.58 11.68
C GLU A 82 -5.07 -2.13 12.91
N ILE A 83 -3.95 -1.51 13.26
CA ILE A 83 -3.11 -1.91 14.40
C ILE A 83 -3.11 -0.85 15.51
N GLU A 84 -3.97 0.16 15.40
CA GLU A 84 -4.26 1.10 16.49
C GLU A 84 -5.64 0.80 17.07
N ASP A 85 -5.78 0.95 18.38
CA ASP A 85 -7.06 0.82 19.05
C ASP A 85 -7.81 2.16 18.97
N LEU A 86 -8.65 2.28 17.94
CA LEU A 86 -9.49 3.47 17.76
C LEU A 86 -10.64 3.48 18.77
N ALA A 87 -10.93 4.65 19.33
CA ALA A 87 -12.12 4.84 20.17
C ALA A 87 -13.40 4.75 19.31
N GLU A 88 -14.55 4.56 19.95
CA GLU A 88 -15.84 4.42 19.24
C GLU A 88 -16.20 5.64 18.38
N ASN A 89 -15.74 6.83 18.80
CA ASN A 89 -15.95 8.08 18.05
C ASN A 89 -14.84 8.40 17.05
N GLU A 90 -13.86 7.53 16.90
CA GLU A 90 -12.76 7.69 15.96
C GLU A 90 -12.98 6.79 14.73
N SER A 91 -12.54 7.29 13.59
CA SER A 91 -12.61 6.55 12.32
C SER A 91 -11.38 6.80 11.47
N ARG A 92 -11.03 5.81 10.68
CA ARG A 92 -9.98 5.91 9.68
C ARG A 92 -10.55 5.54 8.32
N LYS A 93 -10.79 6.56 7.50
CA LYS A 93 -11.30 6.42 6.14
C LYS A 93 -10.46 7.26 5.19
N PHE A 94 -10.05 6.68 4.10
CA PHE A 94 -9.21 7.37 3.12
C PHE A 94 -9.41 6.82 1.72
N ARG A 95 -8.85 7.53 0.73
CA ARG A 95 -8.85 7.12 -0.68
C ARG A 95 -7.43 7.13 -1.21
N LEU A 96 -7.17 6.22 -2.14
CA LEU A 96 -5.97 6.28 -2.97
C LEU A 96 -6.20 7.28 -4.10
N VAL A 97 -5.34 8.27 -4.19
CA VAL A 97 -5.30 9.21 -5.31
C VAL A 97 -4.10 8.85 -6.19
N LEU A 98 -4.38 8.35 -7.37
CA LEU A 98 -3.38 7.95 -8.34
C LEU A 98 -3.60 8.75 -9.63
N PRO A 99 -2.62 9.58 -10.06
CA PRO A 99 -2.74 10.35 -11.29
C PRO A 99 -3.04 9.47 -12.50
N GLY A 100 -4.01 9.88 -13.33
CA GLY A 100 -4.44 9.13 -14.50
C GLY A 100 -5.42 7.97 -14.23
N HIS A 101 -5.79 7.71 -12.97
CA HIS A 101 -6.67 6.62 -12.57
C HIS A 101 -7.76 7.12 -11.60
N SER A 102 -8.60 8.02 -12.06
CA SER A 102 -9.65 8.66 -11.23
C SER A 102 -10.72 7.70 -10.72
N ASP A 103 -10.92 6.58 -11.37
CA ASP A 103 -11.86 5.53 -10.96
C ASP A 103 -11.41 4.82 -9.68
N ILE A 104 -10.10 4.65 -9.47
CA ILE A 104 -9.53 4.06 -8.25
C ILE A 104 -9.85 4.92 -7.03
N SER A 105 -9.83 6.24 -7.18
CA SER A 105 -10.07 7.18 -6.07
C SER A 105 -11.52 7.22 -5.58
N LYS A 106 -12.44 6.57 -6.28
CA LYS A 106 -13.86 6.50 -5.85
C LYS A 106 -14.07 5.56 -4.67
N ALA A 107 -13.23 4.54 -4.53
CA ALA A 107 -13.33 3.58 -3.44
C ALA A 107 -12.76 4.17 -2.14
N VAL A 108 -13.56 4.13 -1.08
CA VAL A 108 -13.12 4.50 0.27
C VAL A 108 -12.56 3.26 0.95
N VAL A 109 -11.36 3.38 1.51
CA VAL A 109 -10.79 2.37 2.40
C VAL A 109 -11.21 2.70 3.83
N ASN A 110 -11.91 1.78 4.46
CA ASN A 110 -12.13 1.71 5.90
C ASN A 110 -11.65 0.34 6.35
N ILE A 111 -10.48 0.28 6.96
CA ILE A 111 -9.78 -0.99 7.19
C ILE A 111 -10.59 -1.92 8.10
N GLU A 112 -11.13 -1.42 9.20
CA GLU A 112 -11.92 -2.23 10.14
C GLU A 112 -13.20 -2.78 9.51
N GLU A 113 -13.83 -2.00 8.63
CA GLU A 113 -15.04 -2.41 7.94
C GLU A 113 -14.74 -3.39 6.79
N ASN A 114 -13.69 -3.09 6.00
CA ASN A 114 -13.32 -3.90 4.85
C ASN A 114 -12.70 -5.24 5.24
N ALA A 115 -11.94 -5.29 6.34
CA ALA A 115 -11.32 -6.50 6.88
C ALA A 115 -12.20 -7.26 7.90
N PRO A 116 -13.44 -6.93 8.10
CA PRO A 116 -14.30 -7.08 9.28
C PRO A 116 -13.53 -7.28 10.60
N GLY A 117 -12.86 -6.25 11.07
CA GLY A 117 -12.20 -6.21 12.37
C GLY A 117 -10.82 -5.57 12.39
N LYS A 118 -10.30 -5.40 13.59
CA LYS A 118 -8.93 -4.96 13.87
C LYS A 118 -7.97 -6.13 13.75
N TYR A 119 -6.68 -5.83 13.56
CA TYR A 119 -5.62 -6.83 13.49
C TYR A 119 -5.90 -7.92 12.44
N ARG A 120 -6.52 -7.51 11.34
CA ARG A 120 -6.88 -8.36 10.23
C ARG A 120 -6.54 -7.68 8.92
N LEU A 121 -5.98 -8.45 8.00
CA LEU A 121 -5.55 -8.00 6.68
C LEU A 121 -6.73 -7.63 5.78
N TYR A 122 -6.60 -6.47 5.14
CA TYR A 122 -7.35 -6.05 3.96
C TYR A 122 -6.36 -5.77 2.82
N GLU A 123 -6.53 -6.42 1.68
CA GLU A 123 -5.56 -6.40 0.57
C GLU A 123 -6.22 -6.06 -0.78
N PRO A 124 -6.62 -4.80 -1.00
CA PRO A 124 -7.13 -4.40 -2.30
C PRO A 124 -6.05 -4.41 -3.37
N GLY A 125 -6.35 -5.04 -4.51
CA GLY A 125 -5.49 -5.07 -5.68
C GLY A 125 -5.96 -4.10 -6.75
N TYR A 126 -5.01 -3.65 -7.56
CA TYR A 126 -5.22 -2.75 -8.69
C TYR A 126 -4.55 -3.32 -9.93
N THR A 127 -5.30 -3.44 -11.02
CA THR A 127 -4.80 -3.99 -12.28
C THR A 127 -4.74 -2.92 -13.35
N ASN A 128 -4.00 -3.20 -14.43
CA ASN A 128 -3.86 -2.30 -15.58
C ASN A 128 -3.41 -0.89 -15.23
N LEU A 129 -2.50 -0.78 -14.27
CA LEU A 129 -1.90 0.51 -13.93
C LEU A 129 -0.89 0.90 -14.99
N SER A 130 -1.03 2.12 -15.52
CA SER A 130 -0.01 2.72 -16.37
C SER A 130 1.06 3.34 -15.49
N LEU A 131 2.29 2.86 -15.60
CA LEU A 131 3.41 3.33 -14.79
C LEU A 131 4.26 4.35 -15.55
N PRO A 132 4.37 5.58 -15.06
CA PRO A 132 5.38 6.54 -15.51
C PRO A 132 6.76 6.19 -14.93
N PHE A 133 7.81 6.87 -15.38
CA PHE A 133 9.16 6.74 -14.81
C PHE A 133 9.21 7.09 -13.33
N VAL A 134 8.44 8.08 -12.92
CA VAL A 134 8.27 8.47 -11.52
C VAL A 134 6.80 8.33 -11.17
N LEU A 135 6.51 7.39 -10.29
CA LEU A 135 5.16 7.18 -9.77
C LEU A 135 4.99 8.00 -8.49
N SER A 136 4.03 8.91 -8.50
CA SER A 136 3.61 9.64 -7.31
C SER A 136 2.16 9.30 -7.01
N PHE A 137 1.88 8.89 -5.78
CA PHE A 137 0.52 8.58 -5.34
C PHE A 137 0.32 9.01 -3.88
N ARG A 138 -0.92 9.18 -3.50
CA ARG A 138 -1.28 9.69 -2.19
C ARG A 138 -2.50 8.96 -1.66
N PHE A 139 -2.46 8.61 -0.38
CA PHE A 139 -3.65 8.31 0.40
C PHE A 139 -4.11 9.59 1.11
N GLY A 140 -5.36 9.96 0.90
CA GLY A 140 -5.94 11.15 1.53
C GLY A 140 -7.15 10.78 2.38
N LYS A 141 -7.20 11.27 3.62
CA LYS A 141 -8.34 11.01 4.48
C LYS A 141 -9.60 11.66 3.93
N THR A 142 -10.75 11.03 4.16
CA THR A 142 -12.05 11.62 3.86
C THR A 142 -12.40 12.71 4.89
N SER A 143 -13.35 13.57 4.55
CA SER A 143 -13.76 14.68 5.43
C SER A 143 -14.38 14.22 6.74
N ASP A 144 -14.98 13.02 6.75
CA ASP A 144 -15.60 12.41 7.94
C ASP A 144 -14.64 11.49 8.73
N SER A 145 -13.39 11.39 8.32
CA SER A 145 -12.38 10.60 9.02
C SER A 145 -11.68 11.44 10.10
N SER A 146 -11.60 10.90 11.32
CA SER A 146 -10.87 11.55 12.42
C SER A 146 -9.37 11.23 12.40
N ARG A 147 -8.98 10.08 11.84
CA ARG A 147 -7.59 9.64 11.74
C ARG A 147 -7.08 9.71 10.30
N GLY A 148 -5.79 9.95 10.15
CA GLY A 148 -5.12 9.95 8.86
C GLY A 148 -4.97 8.56 8.25
N PRO A 149 -4.56 8.48 6.98
CA PRO A 149 -4.34 7.21 6.29
C PRO A 149 -3.28 6.36 6.98
N LEU A 150 -3.41 5.04 6.81
CA LEU A 150 -2.45 4.06 7.29
C LEU A 150 -2.08 3.10 6.15
N LEU A 151 -0.82 2.74 6.04
CA LEU A 151 -0.33 1.73 5.11
C LEU A 151 0.65 0.80 5.83
N ASN A 152 0.41 -0.51 5.74
CA ASN A 152 1.30 -1.52 6.28
C ASN A 152 2.36 -1.95 5.28
N ALA A 153 1.94 -2.27 4.05
CA ALA A 153 2.84 -2.70 2.99
C ALA A 153 2.23 -2.48 1.61
N MET A 154 3.06 -2.56 0.58
CA MET A 154 2.65 -2.44 -0.81
C MET A 154 3.56 -3.27 -1.70
N GLU A 155 2.99 -3.82 -2.75
CA GLU A 155 3.69 -4.58 -3.78
C GLU A 155 3.28 -4.05 -5.15
N ILE A 156 4.25 -3.82 -6.01
CA ILE A 156 4.04 -3.39 -7.40
C ILE A 156 4.78 -4.36 -8.31
N ASN A 157 4.05 -4.94 -9.26
CA ASN A 157 4.59 -5.88 -10.23
C ASN A 157 4.35 -5.36 -11.65
N GLU A 158 5.42 -5.22 -12.41
CA GLU A 158 5.36 -4.80 -13.81
C GLU A 158 5.07 -5.99 -14.72
N TYR A 159 4.24 -5.76 -15.74
CA TYR A 159 4.07 -6.69 -16.83
C TYR A 159 5.15 -6.45 -17.87
N LEU A 160 5.90 -7.48 -18.18
CA LEU A 160 6.71 -7.52 -19.38
C LEU A 160 5.81 -8.02 -20.51
N GLU A 161 5.55 -7.17 -21.50
CA GLU A 161 4.99 -7.66 -22.76
C GLU A 161 5.97 -8.68 -23.36
N LYS A 162 5.53 -9.93 -23.47
CA LYS A 162 6.20 -10.86 -24.37
C LYS A 162 5.97 -10.30 -25.77
N ASN A 163 7.01 -9.77 -26.38
CA ASN A 163 7.06 -9.72 -27.82
C ASN A 163 7.04 -11.18 -28.28
N ASP A 164 5.87 -11.67 -28.63
CA ASP A 164 5.77 -12.85 -29.48
C ASP A 164 6.37 -12.44 -30.82
N GLY A 165 7.70 -12.47 -30.88
CA GLY A 165 8.41 -12.44 -32.15
C GLY A 165 7.97 -13.67 -32.92
N SER A 166 6.93 -13.54 -33.73
CA SER A 166 6.70 -14.47 -34.79
C SER A 166 7.98 -14.52 -35.62
N PRO A 167 8.67 -15.66 -35.72
CA PRO A 167 9.72 -15.78 -36.71
C PRO A 167 9.04 -15.68 -38.08
N ASP A 168 9.38 -14.65 -38.82
CA ASP A 168 9.11 -14.60 -40.25
C ASP A 168 9.86 -15.72 -40.96
#